data_01305c81d7e750374b0c2810bad325d5
#
_entry.id   01305c81d7e750374b0c2810bad325d5
#
_cell.length_a   1.000
_cell.length_b   1.000
_cell.length_c   1.000
_cell.angle_alpha   90.00
_cell.angle_beta   90.00
_cell.angle_gamma   90.00
#
_symmetry.space_group_name_H-M   'P 1'
#
loop_
_entity.id
_entity.type
_entity.pdbx_description
1 polymer ?
#
loop_
_entity_poly.entity_id
_entity_poly.type
_entity_poly.pdbx_seq_one_letter_code
_entity_poly.pdbx_strand_id
1 'polypeptide(L)'
;MSKRLFLTSLFLLIAGAACNLLPATPPITPSGQSTIEPTSTKAPTSPTPDQNLPPRSRLSVDGDDFVLADSDLPFVPLGVNHIEITSYGDCALATNRYDPEATRDRFQRLSAAGYNTVRMFLDTCGDPSHGIARASGGLNPEFLDNIVDLMRAARSNDIYLLLTSNDLPEQGGYWTLNDEGFVEGTFGPYRNTHYLTESGVRSAVTYWDDLMSGLAERDAPFDAMLGWQLLNEQWYFNNEPPFSLEQGLVTTANGQSYDMADLAQKRAMANDAIIHWMEQVSAVIRQYDPAGLITMGFFDSGDTLANPDRDFRYNDVAAMLKRAPLDFIDFHSYPGGGADITDSAEAIGLVGYEQKPVILGEFGAFRQAYASPEIGAQVMAAWVEDSCRAGFDGWLYWIYGQVDVGAPDDPWGFVEGDGIIMQTLSPINSPDPCDLAPPPVEQVNLAYGAEVSASLTEQTELDEYIPERAVDFSLASWWTAPAGAPQWFEIQLDQPSTIERLVLIDEFAGVGRHVSNVYGTGPGVDGQVLLARLEAQNEQNEMTIDHTLAEPVVGIQTVRVETIVAPGWVIWHEVQVYGTPDE
;
A
#
# COMPACT_ATOMS: atom_id res chain seq x y z
N MET A 1 -28.72 17.65 -15.58
CA MET A 1 -28.16 17.97 -14.29
C MET A 1 -28.25 16.71 -13.45
N SER A 2 -27.21 16.29 -12.85
CA SER A 2 -27.04 15.06 -12.03
C SER A 2 -26.70 13.78 -12.83
N LYS A 3 -25.39 13.53 -13.07
CA LYS A 3 -24.76 12.20 -13.32
C LYS A 3 -23.23 12.27 -13.44
N ARG A 4 -22.54 13.14 -12.71
CA ARG A 4 -21.07 13.27 -12.82
C ARG A 4 -20.31 13.33 -11.47
N LEU A 5 -20.79 12.64 -10.45
CA LEU A 5 -20.15 12.63 -9.11
C LEU A 5 -19.72 11.23 -8.67
N PHE A 6 -19.17 10.39 -9.56
CA PHE A 6 -18.89 8.99 -9.18
C PHE A 6 -17.48 8.47 -9.55
N LEU A 7 -16.56 9.30 -10.02
CA LEU A 7 -15.25 8.77 -10.43
C LEU A 7 -14.09 9.06 -9.46
N THR A 8 -14.12 10.10 -8.66
CA THR A 8 -12.99 10.43 -7.76
C THR A 8 -12.97 9.61 -6.46
N SER A 9 -14.08 9.01 -6.05
CA SER A 9 -14.14 8.12 -4.86
C SER A 9 -13.70 6.67 -5.12
N LEU A 10 -13.35 6.30 -6.33
CA LEU A 10 -13.08 4.91 -6.70
C LEU A 10 -11.64 4.46 -6.37
N PHE A 11 -10.69 5.38 -6.31
CA PHE A 11 -9.28 5.04 -6.09
C PHE A 11 -8.95 4.59 -4.65
N LEU A 12 -9.63 5.14 -3.65
CA LEU A 12 -9.45 4.73 -2.24
C LEU A 12 -10.22 3.45 -1.85
N LEU A 13 -11.13 2.97 -2.72
CA LEU A 13 -11.91 1.76 -2.49
C LEU A 13 -11.16 0.46 -2.80
N ILE A 14 -10.05 0.50 -3.53
CA ILE A 14 -9.45 -0.70 -4.12
C ILE A 14 -8.50 -1.41 -3.16
N ALA A 15 -7.78 -0.71 -2.30
CA ALA A 15 -6.89 -1.36 -1.31
C ALA A 15 -7.65 -2.17 -0.24
N GLY A 16 -8.89 -1.77 0.08
CA GLY A 16 -9.75 -2.52 1.05
C GLY A 16 -10.74 -3.51 0.41
N ALA A 17 -10.98 -3.43 -0.91
CA ALA A 17 -12.02 -4.23 -1.59
C ALA A 17 -11.50 -5.54 -2.20
N ALA A 18 -10.20 -5.75 -2.30
CA ALA A 18 -9.61 -6.97 -2.88
C ALA A 18 -9.95 -8.25 -2.08
N CYS A 19 -10.44 -8.12 -0.86
CA CYS A 19 -10.76 -9.28 -0.01
C CYS A 19 -12.25 -9.66 0.09
N ASN A 20 -13.22 -8.89 -0.44
CA ASN A 20 -14.62 -9.14 -0.02
C ASN A 20 -15.73 -9.12 -1.09
N LEU A 21 -15.48 -9.15 -2.41
CA LEU A 21 -16.57 -9.17 -3.40
C LEU A 21 -16.29 -10.11 -4.58
N LEU A 22 -16.71 -11.38 -4.47
CA LEU A 22 -17.00 -12.21 -5.64
C LEU A 22 -18.41 -12.82 -5.51
N PRO A 23 -19.27 -12.70 -6.56
CA PRO A 23 -20.57 -13.36 -6.57
C PRO A 23 -20.44 -14.87 -6.86
N ALA A 24 -21.22 -15.68 -6.16
CA ALA A 24 -21.29 -17.13 -6.32
C ALA A 24 -21.68 -17.54 -7.75
N THR A 25 -20.84 -18.32 -8.42
CA THR A 25 -21.14 -19.01 -9.68
C THR A 25 -21.73 -20.39 -9.42
N PRO A 26 -22.66 -20.89 -10.26
CA PRO A 26 -23.31 -22.20 -10.06
C PRO A 26 -22.39 -23.37 -10.44
N PRO A 27 -22.62 -24.59 -9.91
CA PRO A 27 -21.71 -25.72 -10.01
C PRO A 27 -21.66 -26.34 -11.42
N ILE A 28 -20.44 -26.60 -11.88
CA ILE A 28 -20.14 -27.36 -13.10
C ILE A 28 -19.96 -28.83 -12.73
N THR A 29 -20.68 -29.72 -13.40
CA THR A 29 -20.63 -31.19 -13.24
C THR A 29 -19.35 -31.75 -13.87
N PRO A 30 -18.60 -32.64 -13.22
CA PRO A 30 -17.41 -33.23 -13.82
C PRO A 30 -17.71 -34.46 -14.68
N SER A 31 -17.10 -34.53 -15.86
CA SER A 31 -17.07 -35.74 -16.69
C SER A 31 -15.63 -36.26 -16.84
N GLY A 32 -15.44 -37.54 -16.51
CA GLY A 32 -14.41 -38.39 -17.10
C GLY A 32 -13.14 -38.62 -16.29
N GLN A 33 -13.12 -39.70 -15.50
CA GLN A 33 -11.92 -40.29 -14.87
C GLN A 33 -10.95 -40.85 -15.92
N SER A 34 -9.66 -40.56 -15.74
CA SER A 34 -8.57 -41.40 -16.25
C SER A 34 -7.63 -41.69 -15.10
N THR A 35 -7.53 -42.95 -14.72
CA THR A 35 -6.67 -43.47 -13.66
C THR A 35 -5.23 -43.61 -14.15
N ILE A 36 -4.30 -42.87 -13.49
CA ILE A 36 -2.85 -43.13 -13.57
C ILE A 36 -2.40 -43.47 -12.15
N GLU A 37 -1.82 -44.66 -11.96
CA GLU A 37 -1.24 -45.11 -10.70
C GLU A 37 -0.04 -44.23 -10.33
N PRO A 38 0.11 -43.78 -9.06
CA PRO A 38 1.29 -43.04 -8.62
C PRO A 38 2.44 -43.96 -8.30
N THR A 39 3.54 -43.82 -9.03
CA THR A 39 4.84 -44.35 -8.63
C THR A 39 5.34 -43.58 -7.41
N SER A 40 5.46 -44.24 -6.28
CA SER A 40 6.01 -43.71 -5.04
C SER A 40 7.50 -43.40 -5.20
N THR A 41 7.82 -42.13 -5.47
CA THR A 41 9.15 -41.56 -5.28
C THR A 41 9.23 -40.97 -3.86
N LYS A 42 10.11 -41.50 -3.04
CA LYS A 42 10.44 -41.03 -1.71
C LYS A 42 10.85 -39.54 -1.82
N ALA A 43 10.06 -38.63 -1.23
CA ALA A 43 10.39 -37.21 -1.17
C ALA A 43 11.76 -37.02 -0.52
N PRO A 44 12.61 -36.11 -1.02
CA PRO A 44 13.81 -35.72 -0.33
C PRO A 44 13.41 -35.09 1.01
N THR A 45 14.01 -35.56 2.10
CA THR A 45 13.86 -34.95 3.42
C THR A 45 14.47 -33.57 3.37
N SER A 46 13.65 -32.55 3.36
CA SER A 46 14.09 -31.14 3.57
C SER A 46 14.87 -31.06 4.88
N PRO A 47 16.00 -30.37 4.94
CA PRO A 47 16.70 -30.14 6.20
C PRO A 47 15.73 -29.40 7.15
N THR A 48 15.47 -30.00 8.29
CA THR A 48 14.75 -29.37 9.40
C THR A 48 15.48 -28.08 9.76
N PRO A 49 14.77 -26.91 9.90
CA PRO A 49 15.41 -25.70 10.34
C PRO A 49 16.22 -25.94 11.61
N ASP A 50 17.43 -25.40 11.66
CA ASP A 50 18.34 -25.68 12.77
C ASP A 50 17.77 -25.09 14.06
N GLN A 51 17.26 -25.94 14.94
CA GLN A 51 16.72 -25.56 16.25
C GLN A 51 17.79 -24.98 17.20
N ASN A 52 19.08 -25.01 16.79
CA ASN A 52 20.23 -24.59 17.59
C ASN A 52 20.82 -23.22 17.16
N LEU A 53 20.12 -22.44 16.36
CA LEU A 53 20.58 -21.07 16.08
C LEU A 53 20.65 -20.27 17.40
N PRO A 54 21.71 -19.44 17.61
CA PRO A 54 21.77 -18.58 18.78
C PRO A 54 20.57 -17.62 18.80
N PRO A 55 20.14 -17.15 19.98
CA PRO A 55 19.10 -16.13 20.07
C PRO A 55 19.49 -14.92 19.22
N ARG A 56 18.52 -14.39 18.48
CA ARG A 56 18.67 -13.15 17.72
C ARG A 56 18.41 -11.98 18.65
N SER A 57 19.07 -10.82 18.41
CA SER A 57 18.70 -9.58 19.08
C SER A 57 17.24 -9.25 18.83
N ARG A 58 16.49 -8.95 19.88
CA ARG A 58 15.14 -8.42 19.73
C ARG A 58 15.23 -6.95 19.33
N LEU A 59 14.12 -6.44 18.81
CA LEU A 59 13.95 -5.03 18.53
C LEU A 59 13.30 -4.34 19.73
N SER A 60 13.67 -3.09 19.97
CA SER A 60 13.05 -2.17 20.91
C SER A 60 12.93 -0.79 20.28
N VAL A 61 12.24 0.11 20.95
CA VAL A 61 12.03 1.49 20.50
C VAL A 61 12.71 2.43 21.49
N ASP A 62 13.45 3.42 20.98
CA ASP A 62 14.06 4.52 21.75
C ASP A 62 13.71 5.85 21.06
N GLY A 63 12.71 6.57 21.62
CA GLY A 63 12.11 7.73 20.95
C GLY A 63 11.35 7.34 19.70
N ASP A 64 11.72 7.88 18.57
CA ASP A 64 11.22 7.59 17.22
C ASP A 64 12.09 6.57 16.44
N ASP A 65 13.12 6.02 17.07
CA ASP A 65 14.01 5.04 16.46
C ASP A 65 13.67 3.59 16.86
N PHE A 66 13.82 2.64 15.90
CA PHE A 66 13.99 1.23 16.23
C PHE A 66 15.47 0.94 16.52
N VAL A 67 15.71 0.14 17.55
CA VAL A 67 17.06 -0.26 17.94
C VAL A 67 17.14 -1.76 18.25
N LEU A 68 18.32 -2.34 18.07
CA LEU A 68 18.64 -3.70 18.54
C LEU A 68 18.79 -3.69 20.07
N ALA A 69 17.92 -4.38 20.79
CA ALA A 69 17.80 -4.34 22.25
C ALA A 69 19.06 -4.77 23.04
N ASP A 70 20.00 -5.47 22.42
CA ASP A 70 21.25 -5.93 23.05
C ASP A 70 22.44 -5.01 22.80
N SER A 71 22.34 -4.05 21.90
CA SER A 71 23.45 -3.21 21.45
C SER A 71 23.11 -1.74 21.24
N ASP A 72 21.85 -1.38 21.32
CA ASP A 72 21.31 -0.03 21.01
C ASP A 72 21.70 0.47 19.61
N LEU A 73 22.05 -0.44 18.69
CA LEU A 73 22.34 -0.08 17.31
C LEU A 73 21.03 0.23 16.57
N PRO A 74 21.00 1.28 15.74
CA PRO A 74 19.84 1.64 14.94
C PRO A 74 19.41 0.49 14.02
N PHE A 75 18.11 0.34 13.86
CA PHE A 75 17.48 -0.61 12.94
C PHE A 75 16.41 0.11 12.13
N VAL A 76 16.49 0.04 10.81
CA VAL A 76 15.48 0.60 9.90
C VAL A 76 14.74 -0.57 9.24
N PRO A 77 13.43 -0.74 9.44
CA PRO A 77 12.64 -1.75 8.76
C PRO A 77 12.57 -1.48 7.26
N LEU A 78 13.21 -2.30 6.45
CA LEU A 78 13.22 -2.22 4.99
C LEU A 78 12.80 -3.55 4.41
N GLY A 79 11.73 -3.57 3.61
CA GLY A 79 11.24 -4.85 3.13
C GLY A 79 9.98 -4.79 2.29
N VAL A 80 9.16 -5.83 2.44
CA VAL A 80 8.07 -6.07 1.52
C VAL A 80 6.91 -6.80 2.20
N ASN A 81 5.70 -6.55 1.70
CA ASN A 81 4.53 -7.38 2.00
C ASN A 81 4.54 -8.64 1.13
N HIS A 82 4.20 -9.79 1.68
CA HIS A 82 4.03 -11.02 0.93
C HIS A 82 2.64 -11.59 1.12
N ILE A 83 1.92 -11.74 0.02
CA ILE A 83 0.58 -12.31 -0.06
C ILE A 83 0.49 -13.31 -1.22
N GLU A 84 -0.43 -14.26 -1.12
CA GLU A 84 -0.81 -15.20 -2.20
C GLU A 84 -2.33 -15.24 -2.31
N ILE A 85 -2.90 -14.44 -3.20
CA ILE A 85 -4.36 -14.32 -3.36
C ILE A 85 -4.95 -15.57 -4.03
N THR A 86 -6.07 -16.01 -3.49
CA THR A 86 -6.88 -17.12 -3.98
C THR A 86 -8.35 -16.71 -3.97
N SER A 87 -9.25 -17.61 -4.41
CA SER A 87 -10.70 -17.42 -4.24
C SER A 87 -11.16 -17.36 -2.76
N TYR A 88 -10.28 -17.65 -1.82
CA TYR A 88 -10.51 -17.59 -0.36
C TYR A 88 -9.74 -16.45 0.32
N GLY A 89 -9.22 -15.48 -0.41
CA GLY A 89 -8.38 -14.41 0.09
C GLY A 89 -6.88 -14.75 0.05
N ASP A 90 -6.07 -14.05 0.84
CA ASP A 90 -4.65 -14.36 0.96
C ASP A 90 -4.45 -15.65 1.76
N CYS A 91 -3.89 -16.64 1.10
CA CYS A 91 -3.67 -17.97 1.63
C CYS A 91 -2.19 -18.42 1.61
N ALA A 92 -1.26 -17.47 1.70
CA ALA A 92 0.19 -17.78 1.69
C ALA A 92 0.61 -18.80 2.75
N LEU A 93 -0.06 -18.80 3.91
CA LEU A 93 0.21 -19.71 5.03
C LEU A 93 -0.73 -20.92 5.09
N ALA A 94 -1.69 -21.06 4.15
CA ALA A 94 -2.63 -22.17 4.16
C ALA A 94 -1.93 -23.55 4.08
N THR A 95 -2.49 -24.56 4.75
CA THR A 95 -1.84 -25.87 4.94
C THR A 95 -1.63 -26.66 3.65
N ASN A 96 -2.30 -26.30 2.57
CA ASN A 96 -2.15 -26.87 1.24
C ASN A 96 -1.32 -26.00 0.27
N ARG A 97 -0.78 -24.86 0.72
CA ARG A 97 -0.08 -23.89 -0.13
C ARG A 97 1.29 -23.49 0.42
N TYR A 98 1.42 -23.34 1.73
CA TYR A 98 2.69 -22.96 2.33
C TYR A 98 3.83 -23.87 1.86
N ASP A 99 4.83 -23.27 1.24
CA ASP A 99 6.02 -23.95 0.75
C ASP A 99 7.25 -23.47 1.54
N PRO A 100 7.78 -24.31 2.46
CA PRO A 100 8.94 -23.94 3.26
C PRO A 100 10.22 -23.69 2.46
N GLU A 101 10.40 -24.33 1.28
CA GLU A 101 11.58 -24.14 0.45
C GLU A 101 11.49 -22.80 -0.29
N ALA A 102 10.38 -22.53 -0.94
CA ALA A 102 10.13 -21.23 -1.60
C ALA A 102 10.20 -20.06 -0.60
N THR A 103 9.74 -20.24 0.64
CA THR A 103 9.84 -19.25 1.70
C THR A 103 11.30 -18.95 2.06
N ARG A 104 12.13 -19.97 2.25
CA ARG A 104 13.57 -19.80 2.52
C ARG A 104 14.29 -19.11 1.36
N ASP A 105 14.01 -19.51 0.13
CA ASP A 105 14.60 -18.90 -1.07
C ASP A 105 14.22 -17.41 -1.19
N ARG A 106 12.96 -17.06 -0.88
CA ARG A 106 12.48 -15.68 -0.84
C ARG A 106 13.23 -14.86 0.20
N PHE A 107 13.33 -15.36 1.43
CA PHE A 107 14.03 -14.67 2.51
C PHE A 107 15.53 -14.52 2.23
N GLN A 108 16.16 -15.55 1.69
CA GLN A 108 17.56 -15.46 1.27
C GLN A 108 17.78 -14.40 0.18
N ARG A 109 16.87 -14.31 -0.80
CA ARG A 109 16.95 -13.30 -1.86
C ARG A 109 16.80 -11.89 -1.29
N LEU A 110 15.82 -11.66 -0.41
CA LEU A 110 15.59 -10.38 0.23
C LEU A 110 16.79 -9.98 1.10
N SER A 111 17.27 -10.86 1.97
CA SER A 111 18.45 -10.62 2.81
C SER A 111 19.71 -10.33 1.97
N ALA A 112 19.92 -11.06 0.87
CA ALA A 112 21.05 -10.82 -0.05
C ALA A 112 20.97 -9.45 -0.75
N ALA A 113 19.78 -8.87 -0.89
CA ALA A 113 19.56 -7.52 -1.38
C ALA A 113 19.54 -6.45 -0.27
N GLY A 114 19.82 -6.83 0.99
CA GLY A 114 19.88 -5.93 2.13
C GLY A 114 18.57 -5.68 2.86
N TYR A 115 17.47 -6.27 2.40
CA TYR A 115 16.18 -6.18 3.10
C TYR A 115 16.18 -7.01 4.37
N ASN A 116 15.47 -6.55 5.37
CA ASN A 116 15.48 -7.12 6.71
C ASN A 116 14.09 -7.41 7.28
N THR A 117 13.01 -7.03 6.59
CA THR A 117 11.64 -7.14 7.10
C THR A 117 10.68 -7.72 6.05
N VAL A 118 9.78 -8.61 6.49
CA VAL A 118 8.65 -9.10 5.68
C VAL A 118 7.37 -9.00 6.50
N ARG A 119 6.34 -8.39 5.91
CA ARG A 119 4.99 -8.31 6.48
C ARG A 119 4.09 -9.36 5.82
N MET A 120 3.29 -10.08 6.63
CA MET A 120 2.38 -11.13 6.16
C MET A 120 1.09 -11.15 6.96
N PHE A 121 0.01 -11.53 6.27
CA PHE A 121 -1.30 -11.70 6.90
C PHE A 121 -1.47 -13.07 7.53
N LEU A 122 -2.17 -13.11 8.66
CA LEU A 122 -2.45 -14.33 9.43
C LEU A 122 -3.80 -14.96 9.05
N ASP A 123 -4.84 -14.14 8.86
CA ASP A 123 -6.23 -14.56 8.97
C ASP A 123 -7.12 -14.25 7.77
N THR A 124 -6.55 -13.75 6.68
CA THR A 124 -7.28 -13.43 5.44
C THR A 124 -7.71 -14.65 4.63
N CYS A 125 -7.19 -15.84 4.94
CA CYS A 125 -7.56 -17.08 4.25
C CYS A 125 -8.84 -17.69 4.82
N GLY A 126 -9.97 -17.46 4.15
CA GLY A 126 -11.28 -18.02 4.51
C GLY A 126 -11.49 -19.50 4.15
N ASP A 127 -10.46 -20.23 3.68
CA ASP A 127 -10.58 -21.67 3.37
C ASP A 127 -10.92 -22.48 4.66
N PRO A 128 -12.12 -23.11 4.71
CA PRO A 128 -12.60 -23.78 5.92
C PRO A 128 -11.80 -25.03 6.31
N SER A 129 -10.95 -25.53 5.40
CA SER A 129 -10.14 -26.74 5.60
C SER A 129 -8.66 -26.43 5.80
N HIS A 130 -8.17 -25.36 5.20
CA HIS A 130 -6.75 -25.06 5.08
C HIS A 130 -6.33 -23.71 5.68
N GLY A 131 -7.29 -22.84 6.03
CA GLY A 131 -7.06 -21.55 6.67
C GLY A 131 -6.64 -21.66 8.14
N ILE A 132 -6.42 -20.49 8.77
CA ILE A 132 -5.94 -20.39 10.16
C ILE A 132 -6.92 -20.98 11.19
N ALA A 133 -8.22 -20.93 10.90
CA ALA A 133 -9.26 -21.40 11.83
C ALA A 133 -10.11 -22.50 11.19
N ARG A 134 -10.64 -23.39 12.03
CA ARG A 134 -11.41 -24.56 11.60
C ARG A 134 -12.91 -24.33 11.70
N ALA A 135 -13.66 -24.87 10.76
CA ALA A 135 -15.13 -24.91 10.83
C ALA A 135 -15.67 -25.62 12.09
N SER A 136 -14.89 -26.53 12.69
CA SER A 136 -15.24 -27.20 13.94
C SER A 136 -14.99 -26.38 15.22
N GLY A 137 -14.41 -25.20 15.09
CA GLY A 137 -14.01 -24.29 16.17
C GLY A 137 -12.51 -24.27 16.43
N GLY A 138 -12.03 -23.12 16.87
CA GLY A 138 -10.64 -22.84 17.21
C GLY A 138 -9.66 -22.79 16.02
N LEU A 139 -8.39 -22.62 16.32
CA LEU A 139 -7.33 -22.51 15.30
C LEU A 139 -6.93 -23.87 14.72
N ASN A 140 -6.34 -23.82 13.52
CA ASN A 140 -5.83 -24.98 12.80
C ASN A 140 -4.38 -25.25 13.23
N PRO A 141 -4.07 -26.38 13.91
CA PRO A 141 -2.73 -26.68 14.38
C PRO A 141 -1.67 -26.76 13.27
N GLU A 142 -2.03 -27.27 12.08
CA GLU A 142 -1.10 -27.36 10.95
C GLU A 142 -0.78 -25.96 10.38
N PHE A 143 -1.72 -25.02 10.44
CA PHE A 143 -1.46 -23.63 10.06
C PHE A 143 -0.52 -22.94 11.07
N LEU A 144 -0.71 -23.21 12.38
CA LEU A 144 0.22 -22.73 13.40
C LEU A 144 1.63 -23.31 13.23
N ASP A 145 1.76 -24.57 12.80
CA ASP A 145 3.05 -25.19 12.46
C ASP A 145 3.72 -24.45 11.30
N ASN A 146 2.95 -23.99 10.28
CA ASN A 146 3.46 -23.19 9.18
C ASN A 146 3.95 -21.81 9.64
N ILE A 147 3.22 -21.13 10.54
CA ILE A 147 3.68 -19.85 11.14
C ILE A 147 5.02 -20.06 11.86
N VAL A 148 5.16 -21.12 12.64
CA VAL A 148 6.41 -21.40 13.36
C VAL A 148 7.56 -21.72 12.42
N ASP A 149 7.33 -22.44 11.32
CA ASP A 149 8.35 -22.69 10.28
C ASP A 149 8.75 -21.39 9.58
N LEU A 150 7.78 -20.54 9.24
CA LEU A 150 8.02 -19.19 8.70
C LEU A 150 8.91 -18.36 9.64
N MET A 151 8.61 -18.32 10.95
CA MET A 151 9.39 -17.59 11.94
C MET A 151 10.83 -18.14 12.06
N ARG A 152 11.02 -19.45 12.00
CA ARG A 152 12.34 -20.09 11.97
C ARG A 152 13.11 -19.77 10.69
N ALA A 153 12.43 -19.79 9.55
CA ALA A 153 13.03 -19.41 8.27
C ALA A 153 13.46 -17.94 8.26
N ALA A 154 12.63 -17.03 8.77
CA ALA A 154 12.96 -15.62 8.90
C ALA A 154 14.19 -15.40 9.78
N ARG A 155 14.21 -16.00 10.97
CA ARG A 155 15.36 -15.94 11.89
C ARG A 155 16.66 -16.43 11.24
N SER A 156 16.58 -17.50 10.44
CA SER A 156 17.74 -18.12 9.78
C SER A 156 18.30 -17.30 8.62
N ASN A 157 17.55 -16.29 8.13
CA ASN A 157 17.90 -15.45 6.99
C ASN A 157 18.00 -13.97 7.36
N ASP A 158 18.12 -13.65 8.65
CA ASP A 158 18.19 -12.27 9.15
C ASP A 158 17.00 -11.37 8.77
N ILE A 159 15.82 -11.98 8.56
CA ILE A 159 14.55 -11.31 8.33
C ILE A 159 13.79 -11.17 9.66
N TYR A 160 13.21 -10.01 9.93
CA TYR A 160 12.19 -9.81 10.95
C TYR A 160 10.80 -9.85 10.33
N LEU A 161 9.82 -10.35 11.08
CA LEU A 161 8.44 -10.48 10.60
C LEU A 161 7.54 -9.46 11.27
N LEU A 162 6.70 -8.83 10.48
CA LEU A 162 5.51 -8.11 10.93
C LEU A 162 4.29 -8.97 10.57
N LEU A 163 3.77 -9.71 11.55
CA LEU A 163 2.59 -10.56 11.35
C LEU A 163 1.33 -9.78 11.70
N THR A 164 0.44 -9.67 10.74
CA THR A 164 -0.76 -8.83 10.82
C THR A 164 -2.05 -9.65 10.81
N SER A 165 -3.00 -9.28 11.69
CA SER A 165 -4.39 -9.66 11.55
C SER A 165 -5.09 -8.69 10.59
N ASN A 166 -5.87 -9.16 9.63
CA ASN A 166 -6.67 -8.27 8.78
C ASN A 166 -8.05 -8.03 9.42
N ASP A 167 -8.63 -9.10 9.90
CA ASP A 167 -9.92 -9.15 10.59
C ASP A 167 -9.93 -10.38 11.51
N LEU A 168 -11.07 -10.73 12.11
CA LEU A 168 -11.21 -12.03 12.76
C LEU A 168 -11.29 -13.14 11.70
N PRO A 169 -10.72 -14.34 11.96
CA PRO A 169 -10.93 -15.48 11.07
C PRO A 169 -12.42 -15.80 10.90
N GLU A 170 -12.87 -16.02 9.67
CA GLU A 170 -14.28 -16.36 9.37
C GLU A 170 -14.74 -17.64 10.07
N GLN A 171 -13.80 -18.58 10.26
CA GLN A 171 -14.02 -19.84 10.95
C GLN A 171 -13.58 -19.75 12.43
N GLY A 172 -13.71 -20.81 13.17
CA GLY A 172 -13.23 -20.89 14.56
C GLY A 172 -14.20 -20.41 15.62
N GLY A 173 -15.25 -19.69 15.25
CA GLY A 173 -16.26 -19.19 16.17
C GLY A 173 -16.05 -17.74 16.62
N TYR A 174 -14.96 -17.09 16.21
CA TYR A 174 -14.62 -15.72 16.62
C TYR A 174 -15.62 -14.69 16.10
N TRP A 175 -16.05 -14.81 14.85
CA TRP A 175 -17.11 -13.97 14.28
C TRP A 175 -18.44 -14.14 15.02
N THR A 176 -18.80 -15.38 15.36
CA THR A 176 -20.03 -15.65 16.12
C THR A 176 -19.99 -14.95 17.48
N LEU A 177 -18.82 -14.95 18.15
CA LEU A 177 -18.64 -14.25 19.42
C LEU A 177 -18.69 -12.72 19.24
N ASN A 178 -18.13 -12.20 18.17
CA ASN A 178 -18.23 -10.77 17.82
C ASN A 178 -19.70 -10.36 17.61
N ASP A 179 -20.45 -11.16 16.84
CA ASP A 179 -21.84 -10.86 16.46
C ASP A 179 -22.82 -10.89 17.64
N GLU A 180 -22.45 -11.48 18.80
CA GLU A 180 -23.21 -11.34 20.04
C GLU A 180 -23.37 -9.86 20.47
N GLY A 181 -22.48 -8.97 20.02
CA GLY A 181 -22.55 -7.54 20.30
C GLY A 181 -23.37 -6.73 19.31
N PHE A 182 -23.79 -7.33 18.21
CA PHE A 182 -24.65 -6.66 17.24
C PHE A 182 -26.02 -6.35 17.86
N VAL A 183 -26.42 -5.08 17.84
CA VAL A 183 -27.73 -4.61 18.32
C VAL A 183 -28.31 -3.70 17.25
N GLU A 184 -29.36 -4.18 16.58
CA GLU A 184 -30.03 -3.43 15.53
C GLU A 184 -30.38 -2.00 15.98
N GLY A 185 -29.98 -1.01 15.20
CA GLY A 185 -30.19 0.40 15.49
C GLY A 185 -29.31 1.01 16.59
N THR A 186 -28.36 0.26 17.14
CA THR A 186 -27.41 0.76 18.17
C THR A 186 -25.97 0.49 17.81
N PHE A 187 -25.63 -0.75 17.48
CA PHE A 187 -24.29 -1.13 16.99
C PHE A 187 -24.43 -1.80 15.64
N GLY A 188 -23.75 -1.25 14.64
CA GLY A 188 -23.73 -1.74 13.27
C GLY A 188 -22.99 -3.07 13.13
N PRO A 189 -23.00 -3.66 11.92
CA PRO A 189 -22.40 -4.95 11.68
C PRO A 189 -20.88 -4.91 11.85
N TYR A 190 -20.32 -6.06 12.10
CA TYR A 190 -18.93 -6.45 12.25
C TYR A 190 -17.98 -5.39 12.85
N ARG A 191 -17.37 -4.45 12.08
CA ARG A 191 -16.31 -3.54 12.56
C ARG A 191 -16.76 -2.61 13.67
N ASN A 192 -17.95 -2.00 13.56
CA ASN A 192 -18.47 -1.15 14.64
C ASN A 192 -18.73 -1.98 15.91
N THR A 193 -19.32 -3.17 15.77
CA THR A 193 -19.46 -4.12 16.88
C THR A 193 -18.12 -4.54 17.46
N HIS A 194 -17.15 -4.84 16.59
CA HIS A 194 -15.83 -5.35 16.96
C HIS A 194 -15.05 -4.44 17.92
N TYR A 195 -15.07 -3.14 17.68
CA TYR A 195 -14.33 -2.20 18.51
C TYR A 195 -15.15 -1.61 19.66
N LEU A 196 -16.49 -1.53 19.50
CA LEU A 196 -17.32 -0.78 20.40
C LEU A 196 -17.99 -1.62 21.51
N THR A 197 -18.07 -2.95 21.34
CA THR A 197 -18.82 -3.82 22.27
C THR A 197 -17.93 -4.75 23.08
N GLU A 198 -18.42 -5.16 24.27
CA GLU A 198 -17.71 -6.13 25.12
C GLU A 198 -17.47 -7.48 24.40
N SER A 199 -18.41 -7.94 23.57
CA SER A 199 -18.27 -9.18 22.82
C SER A 199 -17.28 -9.04 21.67
N GLY A 200 -17.21 -7.88 21.01
CA GLY A 200 -16.20 -7.60 20.00
C GLY A 200 -14.80 -7.61 20.59
N VAL A 201 -14.58 -6.90 21.70
CA VAL A 201 -13.30 -6.93 22.44
C VAL A 201 -12.96 -8.36 22.89
N ARG A 202 -13.92 -9.08 23.48
CA ARG A 202 -13.72 -10.47 23.92
C ARG A 202 -13.38 -11.40 22.77
N SER A 203 -13.97 -11.21 21.60
CA SER A 203 -13.68 -11.98 20.39
C SER A 203 -12.23 -11.81 19.94
N ALA A 204 -11.74 -10.57 19.86
CA ALA A 204 -10.35 -10.27 19.54
C ALA A 204 -9.38 -10.85 20.58
N VAL A 205 -9.65 -10.63 21.85
CA VAL A 205 -8.86 -11.19 22.97
C VAL A 205 -8.79 -12.71 22.89
N THR A 206 -9.91 -13.40 22.59
CA THR A 206 -9.94 -14.87 22.47
C THR A 206 -9.11 -15.34 21.28
N TYR A 207 -9.22 -14.67 20.13
CA TYR A 207 -8.44 -15.01 18.95
C TYR A 207 -6.93 -14.86 19.19
N TRP A 208 -6.50 -13.74 19.74
CA TRP A 208 -5.09 -13.50 20.02
C TRP A 208 -4.55 -14.40 21.14
N ASP A 209 -5.34 -14.76 22.15
CA ASP A 209 -4.94 -15.73 23.19
C ASP A 209 -4.72 -17.13 22.57
N ASP A 210 -5.66 -17.60 21.77
CA ASP A 210 -5.55 -18.88 21.07
C ASP A 210 -4.32 -18.91 20.14
N LEU A 211 -4.04 -17.83 19.41
CA LEU A 211 -2.90 -17.68 18.51
C LEU A 211 -1.59 -17.73 19.31
N MET A 212 -1.44 -16.84 20.27
CA MET A 212 -0.19 -16.70 21.02
C MET A 212 0.13 -17.92 21.89
N SER A 213 -0.89 -18.51 22.53
CA SER A 213 -0.70 -19.79 23.26
C SER A 213 -0.30 -20.91 22.32
N GLY A 214 -0.94 -21.01 21.16
CA GLY A 214 -0.62 -22.02 20.15
C GLY A 214 0.80 -21.89 19.59
N LEU A 215 1.30 -20.67 19.41
CA LEU A 215 2.69 -20.42 19.01
C LEU A 215 3.68 -20.73 20.14
N ALA A 216 3.36 -20.32 21.37
CA ALA A 216 4.21 -20.59 22.54
C ALA A 216 4.35 -22.09 22.82
N GLU A 217 3.27 -22.89 22.69
CA GLU A 217 3.30 -24.34 22.82
C GLU A 217 4.21 -25.06 21.79
N ARG A 218 4.55 -24.37 20.70
CA ARG A 218 5.41 -24.86 19.60
C ARG A 218 6.83 -24.33 19.66
N ASP A 219 7.21 -23.67 20.75
CA ASP A 219 8.51 -23.00 20.89
C ASP A 219 8.81 -22.07 19.71
N ALA A 220 7.84 -21.21 19.34
CA ALA A 220 7.99 -20.23 18.28
C ALA A 220 9.11 -19.22 18.62
N PRO A 221 10.01 -18.89 17.68
CA PRO A 221 11.11 -17.96 17.94
C PRO A 221 10.62 -16.51 17.87
N PHE A 222 10.03 -15.99 18.94
CA PHE A 222 9.53 -14.62 19.03
C PHE A 222 10.61 -13.54 18.84
N ASP A 223 11.88 -13.90 18.90
CA ASP A 223 13.02 -13.05 18.54
C ASP A 223 13.17 -12.82 17.01
N ALA A 224 12.34 -13.47 16.20
CA ALA A 224 12.23 -13.22 14.76
C ALA A 224 11.21 -12.11 14.41
N MET A 225 10.53 -11.52 15.40
CA MET A 225 9.47 -10.54 15.16
C MET A 225 10.01 -9.11 15.14
N LEU A 226 9.62 -8.33 14.11
CA LEU A 226 9.58 -6.87 14.19
C LEU A 226 8.48 -6.46 15.16
N GLY A 227 7.29 -7.01 14.98
CA GLY A 227 6.15 -6.74 15.84
C GLY A 227 4.93 -7.58 15.52
N TRP A 228 3.93 -7.47 16.40
CA TRP A 228 2.59 -8.00 16.23
C TRP A 228 1.67 -6.88 15.80
N GLN A 229 1.08 -6.97 14.62
CA GLN A 229 0.16 -5.97 14.12
C GLN A 229 -1.27 -6.42 14.43
N LEU A 230 -1.91 -5.66 15.34
CA LEU A 230 -3.22 -5.99 15.88
C LEU A 230 -4.30 -6.06 14.81
N LEU A 231 -4.20 -5.18 13.81
CA LEU A 231 -5.08 -5.12 12.65
C LEU A 231 -4.37 -4.44 11.47
N ASN A 232 -4.70 -4.87 10.26
CA ASN A 232 -4.16 -4.33 9.01
C ASN A 232 -4.47 -2.84 8.84
N GLU A 233 -5.74 -2.48 8.74
CA GLU A 233 -6.23 -1.11 8.58
C GLU A 233 -7.44 -0.87 9.46
N GLN A 234 -7.27 -0.07 10.49
CA GLN A 234 -8.35 0.27 11.42
C GLN A 234 -9.27 1.33 10.82
N TRP A 235 -10.56 1.05 10.82
CA TRP A 235 -11.59 2.02 10.50
C TRP A 235 -12.97 1.58 11.02
N TYR A 236 -13.90 2.55 11.12
CA TYR A 236 -15.31 2.34 11.45
C TYR A 236 -16.19 2.62 10.24
N PHE A 237 -17.36 2.00 10.16
CA PHE A 237 -18.42 2.42 9.26
C PHE A 237 -19.08 3.71 9.81
N ASN A 238 -18.85 4.85 9.16
CA ASN A 238 -19.46 6.12 9.58
C ASN A 238 -20.96 6.20 9.23
N ASN A 239 -21.40 5.44 8.23
CA ASN A 239 -22.79 5.35 7.74
C ASN A 239 -23.63 4.29 8.49
N GLU A 240 -23.04 3.57 9.42
CA GLU A 240 -23.70 2.56 10.26
C GLU A 240 -23.77 3.00 11.73
N PRO A 241 -24.76 2.48 12.53
CA PRO A 241 -24.79 2.76 13.96
C PRO A 241 -23.51 2.32 14.68
N PRO A 242 -23.05 3.09 15.70
CA PRO A 242 -23.68 4.27 16.27
C PRO A 242 -23.36 5.58 15.53
N PHE A 243 -22.43 5.61 14.60
CA PHE A 243 -21.97 6.85 13.96
C PHE A 243 -23.05 7.51 13.10
N SER A 244 -23.94 6.74 12.48
CA SER A 244 -25.09 7.24 11.71
C SER A 244 -26.25 7.77 12.57
N LEU A 245 -26.23 7.55 13.89
CA LEU A 245 -27.29 8.04 14.78
C LEU A 245 -27.21 9.56 14.94
N GLU A 246 -28.36 10.24 14.90
CA GLU A 246 -28.45 11.69 15.09
C GLU A 246 -28.70 12.08 16.56
N GLN A 247 -29.03 11.12 17.44
CA GLN A 247 -29.33 11.35 18.84
C GLN A 247 -29.25 10.08 19.68
N GLY A 248 -29.19 10.24 20.97
CA GLY A 248 -29.18 9.17 21.94
C GLY A 248 -27.83 8.95 22.59
N LEU A 249 -27.82 8.26 23.73
CA LEU A 249 -26.60 7.87 24.44
C LEU A 249 -26.21 6.44 24.03
N VAL A 250 -24.93 6.25 23.68
CA VAL A 250 -24.35 4.94 23.40
C VAL A 250 -23.26 4.67 24.43
N THR A 251 -23.31 3.51 25.07
CA THR A 251 -22.27 3.04 26.00
C THR A 251 -21.44 1.97 25.33
N THR A 252 -20.13 2.14 25.30
CA THR A 252 -19.17 1.22 24.67
C THR A 252 -18.48 0.31 25.69
N ALA A 253 -17.67 -0.64 25.22
CA ALA A 253 -16.97 -1.63 26.04
C ALA A 253 -16.07 -1.03 27.12
N ASN A 254 -15.58 0.20 26.95
CA ASN A 254 -14.80 0.91 27.98
C ASN A 254 -15.68 1.45 29.14
N GLY A 255 -16.99 1.21 29.14
CA GLY A 255 -17.95 1.65 30.14
C GLY A 255 -18.34 3.13 30.05
N GLN A 256 -17.86 3.88 29.07
CA GLN A 256 -18.20 5.28 28.87
C GLN A 256 -19.45 5.43 27.98
N SER A 257 -20.18 6.52 28.17
CA SER A 257 -21.38 6.84 27.40
C SER A 257 -21.18 8.15 26.63
N TYR A 258 -21.59 8.17 25.36
CA TYR A 258 -21.39 9.27 24.44
C TYR A 258 -22.73 9.68 23.81
N ASP A 259 -22.94 11.00 23.63
CA ASP A 259 -24.13 11.54 22.97
C ASP A 259 -23.95 11.59 21.46
N MET A 260 -24.78 10.86 20.74
CA MET A 260 -24.72 10.77 19.26
C MET A 260 -25.23 12.03 18.56
N ALA A 261 -25.83 12.99 19.29
CA ALA A 261 -26.13 14.30 18.74
C ALA A 261 -24.90 15.23 18.64
N ASP A 262 -23.80 14.89 19.33
CA ASP A 262 -22.58 15.68 19.42
C ASP A 262 -21.44 15.02 18.61
N LEU A 263 -21.00 15.67 17.53
CA LEU A 263 -19.94 15.18 16.69
C LEU A 263 -18.60 15.01 17.43
N ALA A 264 -18.30 15.87 18.40
CA ALA A 264 -17.09 15.74 19.21
C ALA A 264 -17.15 14.50 20.11
N GLN A 265 -18.32 14.13 20.63
CA GLN A 265 -18.51 12.91 21.39
C GLN A 265 -18.47 11.65 20.51
N LYS A 266 -18.94 11.72 19.25
CA LYS A 266 -18.76 10.62 18.30
C LYS A 266 -17.26 10.35 18.02
N ARG A 267 -16.46 11.39 17.82
CA ARG A 267 -14.99 11.27 17.66
C ARG A 267 -14.34 10.71 18.93
N ALA A 268 -14.73 11.23 20.10
CA ALA A 268 -14.22 10.73 21.38
C ALA A 268 -14.57 9.24 21.56
N MET A 269 -15.81 8.83 21.25
CA MET A 269 -16.25 7.43 21.30
C MET A 269 -15.37 6.53 20.42
N ALA A 270 -15.13 6.92 19.16
CA ALA A 270 -14.28 6.15 18.25
C ALA A 270 -12.87 5.97 18.82
N ASN A 271 -12.24 7.08 19.23
CA ASN A 271 -10.87 7.08 19.72
C ASN A 271 -10.71 6.33 21.05
N ASP A 272 -11.61 6.56 22.01
CA ASP A 272 -11.53 5.91 23.32
C ASP A 272 -11.84 4.42 23.26
N ALA A 273 -12.76 4.01 22.38
CA ALA A 273 -13.09 2.60 22.21
C ALA A 273 -11.97 1.80 21.53
N ILE A 274 -11.36 2.34 20.46
CA ILE A 274 -10.25 1.64 19.80
C ILE A 274 -9.01 1.57 20.70
N ILE A 275 -8.71 2.59 21.49
CA ILE A 275 -7.63 2.56 22.48
C ILE A 275 -7.90 1.47 23.52
N HIS A 276 -9.12 1.40 24.06
CA HIS A 276 -9.51 0.34 24.99
C HIS A 276 -9.33 -1.05 24.36
N TRP A 277 -9.78 -1.23 23.10
CA TRP A 277 -9.62 -2.48 22.36
C TRP A 277 -8.14 -2.86 22.23
N MET A 278 -7.28 -1.92 21.81
CA MET A 278 -5.82 -2.11 21.70
C MET A 278 -5.21 -2.54 23.05
N GLU A 279 -5.58 -1.90 24.15
CA GLU A 279 -5.09 -2.22 25.49
C GLU A 279 -5.42 -3.67 25.88
N GLN A 280 -6.66 -4.11 25.62
CA GLN A 280 -7.09 -5.46 25.97
C GLN A 280 -6.37 -6.52 25.15
N VAL A 281 -6.24 -6.34 23.83
CA VAL A 281 -5.56 -7.28 22.94
C VAL A 281 -4.05 -7.29 23.22
N SER A 282 -3.43 -6.11 23.36
CA SER A 282 -2.00 -6.00 23.68
C SER A 282 -1.64 -6.69 25.00
N ALA A 283 -2.52 -6.58 26.00
CA ALA A 283 -2.31 -7.24 27.29
C ALA A 283 -2.23 -8.78 27.16
N VAL A 284 -2.98 -9.37 26.24
CA VAL A 284 -2.92 -10.81 25.95
C VAL A 284 -1.60 -11.17 25.26
N ILE A 285 -1.22 -10.47 24.20
CA ILE A 285 0.03 -10.72 23.47
C ILE A 285 1.23 -10.66 24.44
N ARG A 286 1.28 -9.64 25.29
CA ARG A 286 2.38 -9.44 26.25
C ARG A 286 2.45 -10.51 27.35
N GLN A 287 1.43 -11.35 27.55
CA GLN A 287 1.53 -12.51 28.45
C GLN A 287 2.45 -13.58 27.89
N TYR A 288 2.53 -13.73 26.56
CA TYR A 288 3.34 -14.72 25.85
C TYR A 288 4.63 -14.15 25.31
N ASP A 289 4.60 -12.90 24.83
CA ASP A 289 5.75 -12.17 24.29
C ASP A 289 5.87 -10.79 24.96
N PRO A 290 6.38 -10.72 26.20
CA PRO A 290 6.45 -9.47 26.96
C PRO A 290 7.39 -8.41 26.37
N ALA A 291 8.32 -8.79 25.50
CA ALA A 291 9.24 -7.90 24.81
C ALA A 291 8.87 -7.69 23.33
N GLY A 292 7.77 -8.26 22.86
CA GLY A 292 7.29 -8.08 21.49
C GLY A 292 6.76 -6.66 21.28
N LEU A 293 7.17 -6.01 20.19
CA LEU A 293 6.59 -4.73 19.79
C LEU A 293 5.19 -4.94 19.22
N ILE A 294 4.31 -3.98 19.46
CA ILE A 294 2.90 -4.02 19.05
C ILE A 294 2.57 -2.78 18.24
N THR A 295 1.92 -2.97 17.11
CA THR A 295 1.45 -1.91 16.22
C THR A 295 0.03 -2.18 15.70
N MET A 296 -0.50 -1.24 14.96
CA MET A 296 -1.73 -1.34 14.18
C MET A 296 -1.57 -0.51 12.91
N GLY A 297 -2.17 -0.97 11.80
CA GLY A 297 -2.16 -0.27 10.54
C GLY A 297 -3.26 0.78 10.42
N PHE A 298 -2.95 1.87 9.73
CA PHE A 298 -3.82 3.02 9.50
C PHE A 298 -3.61 3.57 8.09
N PHE A 299 -4.62 4.28 7.60
CA PHE A 299 -4.57 5.11 6.40
C PHE A 299 -5.31 6.42 6.67
N ASP A 300 -5.07 7.45 5.88
CA ASP A 300 -5.83 8.69 6.04
C ASP A 300 -7.21 8.59 5.35
N SER A 301 -8.26 8.55 6.14
CA SER A 301 -9.65 8.65 5.65
C SER A 301 -10.16 10.09 5.62
N GLY A 302 -9.42 11.02 6.19
CA GLY A 302 -9.89 12.35 6.51
C GLY A 302 -11.03 12.35 7.56
N ASP A 303 -11.60 13.50 7.84
CA ASP A 303 -12.71 13.63 8.78
C ASP A 303 -14.07 13.27 8.12
N THR A 304 -14.29 11.99 7.91
CA THR A 304 -15.50 11.46 7.25
C THR A 304 -16.73 11.48 8.16
N LEU A 305 -16.60 11.73 9.48
CA LEU A 305 -17.73 12.00 10.35
C LEU A 305 -18.34 13.39 10.12
N ALA A 306 -17.51 14.37 9.73
CA ALA A 306 -17.98 15.69 9.32
C ALA A 306 -18.42 15.73 7.85
N ASN A 307 -17.86 14.85 7.00
CA ASN A 307 -18.09 14.78 5.55
C ASN A 307 -18.41 13.32 5.12
N PRO A 308 -19.56 12.76 5.53
CA PRO A 308 -19.84 11.33 5.34
C PRO A 308 -20.01 10.89 3.89
N ASP A 309 -20.25 11.84 2.97
CA ASP A 309 -20.37 11.57 1.53
C ASP A 309 -19.00 11.31 0.85
N ARG A 310 -17.88 11.64 1.52
CA ARG A 310 -16.53 11.49 0.99
C ARG A 310 -16.07 10.02 0.99
N ASP A 311 -16.21 9.36 2.12
CA ASP A 311 -15.87 7.95 2.33
C ASP A 311 -16.77 7.38 3.45
N PHE A 312 -17.12 6.12 3.38
CA PHE A 312 -17.89 5.45 4.43
C PHE A 312 -17.02 4.97 5.61
N ARG A 313 -15.70 5.04 5.47
CA ARG A 313 -14.73 4.64 6.49
C ARG A 313 -14.32 5.85 7.32
N TYR A 314 -14.18 5.63 8.62
CA TYR A 314 -13.68 6.64 9.56
C TYR A 314 -12.58 6.07 10.45
N ASN A 315 -11.47 6.78 10.52
CA ASN A 315 -10.43 6.64 11.53
C ASN A 315 -9.90 8.03 11.91
N ASP A 316 -9.02 8.09 12.92
CA ASP A 316 -8.40 9.34 13.38
C ASP A 316 -6.93 9.07 13.71
N VAL A 317 -6.11 9.03 12.66
CA VAL A 317 -4.67 8.73 12.77
C VAL A 317 -3.94 9.75 13.63
N ALA A 318 -4.30 11.03 13.51
CA ALA A 318 -3.68 12.10 14.31
C ALA A 318 -3.94 11.94 15.83
N ALA A 319 -5.09 11.41 16.22
CA ALA A 319 -5.35 11.05 17.62
C ALA A 319 -4.57 9.79 18.01
N MET A 320 -4.44 8.81 17.12
CA MET A 320 -3.73 7.55 17.40
C MET A 320 -2.23 7.78 17.57
N LEU A 321 -1.59 8.61 16.75
CA LEU A 321 -0.20 9.02 16.96
C LEU A 321 0.06 9.49 18.40
N LYS A 322 -0.84 10.29 18.95
CA LYS A 322 -0.68 10.92 20.27
C LYS A 322 -1.10 10.03 21.44
N ARG A 323 -2.04 9.10 21.23
CA ARG A 323 -2.77 8.45 22.33
C ARG A 323 -2.71 6.92 22.32
N ALA A 324 -2.44 6.29 21.16
CA ALA A 324 -2.48 4.84 21.05
C ALA A 324 -1.39 4.18 21.93
N PRO A 325 -1.73 3.11 22.67
CA PRO A 325 -0.80 2.35 23.49
C PRO A 325 0.03 1.36 22.64
N LEU A 326 0.50 1.81 21.49
CA LEU A 326 1.30 1.07 20.52
C LEU A 326 2.77 1.45 20.66
N ASP A 327 3.67 0.52 20.35
CA ASP A 327 5.12 0.77 20.38
C ASP A 327 5.59 1.56 19.14
N PHE A 328 4.95 1.34 18.00
CA PHE A 328 5.13 2.12 16.77
C PHE A 328 3.81 2.18 15.98
N ILE A 329 3.75 3.02 14.97
CA ILE A 329 2.59 3.19 14.09
C ILE A 329 2.93 2.63 12.71
N ASP A 330 2.00 1.92 12.10
CA ASP A 330 2.06 1.49 10.72
C ASP A 330 1.06 2.32 9.89
N PHE A 331 1.56 3.07 8.91
CA PHE A 331 0.74 3.92 8.05
C PHE A 331 0.81 3.42 6.60
N HIS A 332 -0.33 3.44 5.92
CA HIS A 332 -0.45 3.02 4.53
C HIS A 332 -0.79 4.22 3.64
N SER A 333 0.01 4.44 2.62
CA SER A 333 -0.22 5.50 1.64
C SER A 333 0.38 5.14 0.29
N TYR A 334 -0.40 5.34 -0.76
CA TYR A 334 -0.02 4.99 -2.12
C TYR A 334 0.03 6.23 -3.00
N PRO A 335 1.07 6.40 -3.84
CA PRO A 335 1.09 7.47 -4.82
C PRO A 335 0.06 7.25 -5.93
N GLY A 336 -0.32 8.32 -6.57
CA GLY A 336 -1.28 8.34 -7.69
C GLY A 336 -2.52 9.17 -7.40
N GLY A 337 -3.21 9.60 -8.46
CA GLY A 337 -4.39 10.45 -8.34
C GLY A 337 -4.12 11.80 -7.64
N GLY A 338 -2.86 12.23 -7.60
CA GLY A 338 -2.44 13.45 -6.93
C GLY A 338 -2.21 13.33 -5.42
N ALA A 339 -2.09 12.10 -4.90
CA ALA A 339 -1.65 11.91 -3.52
C ALA A 339 -0.21 12.39 -3.35
N ASP A 340 0.04 13.09 -2.24
CA ASP A 340 1.35 13.54 -1.80
C ASP A 340 1.61 12.98 -0.39
N ILE A 341 2.76 12.35 -0.21
CA ILE A 341 3.11 11.74 1.10
C ILE A 341 3.43 12.80 2.14
N THR A 342 3.94 13.97 1.72
CA THR A 342 4.22 15.09 2.62
C THR A 342 2.92 15.69 3.15
N ASP A 343 1.94 15.90 2.27
CA ASP A 343 0.59 16.35 2.66
C ASP A 343 -0.08 15.35 3.62
N SER A 344 0.07 14.04 3.34
CA SER A 344 -0.44 12.98 4.22
C SER A 344 0.25 13.03 5.59
N ALA A 345 1.58 13.16 5.63
CA ALA A 345 2.35 13.28 6.87
C ALA A 345 1.96 14.53 7.70
N GLU A 346 1.72 15.67 7.03
CA GLU A 346 1.23 16.88 7.69
C GLU A 346 -0.19 16.68 8.26
N ALA A 347 -1.09 16.09 7.47
CA ALA A 347 -2.50 15.86 7.85
C ALA A 347 -2.62 14.98 9.11
N ILE A 348 -1.82 13.93 9.22
CA ILE A 348 -1.80 13.07 10.40
C ILE A 348 -0.97 13.65 11.56
N GLY A 349 -0.18 14.70 11.34
CA GLY A 349 0.66 15.35 12.34
C GLY A 349 1.97 14.64 12.61
N LEU A 350 2.54 13.97 11.60
CA LEU A 350 3.82 13.29 11.67
C LEU A 350 5.01 14.26 11.62
N VAL A 351 4.90 15.36 10.86
CA VAL A 351 6.00 16.31 10.71
C VAL A 351 6.44 16.87 12.06
N GLY A 352 7.68 16.57 12.46
CA GLY A 352 8.25 16.94 13.76
C GLY A 352 7.75 16.10 14.94
N TYR A 353 7.21 14.93 14.68
CA TYR A 353 6.82 13.97 15.70
C TYR A 353 8.03 13.09 16.07
N GLU A 354 8.37 13.01 17.37
CA GLU A 354 9.57 12.34 17.90
C GLU A 354 9.23 11.41 19.08
N GLN A 355 8.03 10.81 19.12
CA GLN A 355 7.61 10.03 20.30
C GLN A 355 7.73 8.53 20.12
N LYS A 356 7.51 8.04 18.91
CA LYS A 356 7.63 6.62 18.53
C LYS A 356 7.82 6.50 17.02
N PRO A 357 8.40 5.41 16.52
CA PRO A 357 8.59 5.21 15.09
C PRO A 357 7.25 5.15 14.34
N VAL A 358 7.27 5.63 13.10
CA VAL A 358 6.15 5.50 12.15
C VAL A 358 6.68 4.90 10.86
N ILE A 359 6.21 3.70 10.50
CA ILE A 359 6.59 3.06 9.25
C ILE A 359 5.55 3.28 8.16
N LEU A 360 5.99 3.33 6.91
CA LEU A 360 5.14 3.22 5.73
C LEU A 360 5.01 1.74 5.39
N GLY A 361 4.05 1.05 6.03
CA GLY A 361 3.91 -0.41 5.97
C GLY A 361 3.28 -0.92 4.69
N GLU A 362 2.60 -0.05 3.94
CA GLU A 362 2.14 -0.33 2.59
C GLU A 362 2.29 0.90 1.70
N PHE A 363 3.00 0.73 0.59
CA PHE A 363 3.06 1.63 -0.55
C PHE A 363 3.41 0.81 -1.79
N GLY A 364 2.98 1.24 -2.98
CA GLY A 364 3.20 0.44 -4.18
C GLY A 364 2.76 1.15 -5.46
N ALA A 365 3.30 0.69 -6.58
CA ALA A 365 3.03 1.21 -7.91
C ALA A 365 1.94 0.38 -8.61
N PHE A 366 0.71 0.88 -8.65
CA PHE A 366 -0.39 0.20 -9.33
C PHE A 366 -0.30 0.34 -10.86
N ARG A 367 -0.56 -0.75 -11.59
CA ARG A 367 -0.45 -0.84 -13.06
C ARG A 367 -1.37 0.12 -13.79
N GLN A 368 -2.53 0.40 -13.23
CA GLN A 368 -3.48 1.37 -13.80
C GLN A 368 -2.98 2.82 -13.71
N ALA A 369 -2.09 3.12 -12.77
CA ALA A 369 -1.49 4.44 -12.61
C ALA A 369 -0.12 4.53 -13.29
N TYR A 370 0.66 3.44 -13.31
CA TYR A 370 2.04 3.42 -13.79
C TYR A 370 2.23 2.35 -14.85
N ALA A 371 2.59 2.77 -16.07
CA ALA A 371 2.53 1.95 -17.27
C ALA A 371 3.58 0.82 -17.32
N SER A 372 4.63 0.87 -16.50
CA SER A 372 5.68 -0.15 -16.48
C SER A 372 6.37 -0.26 -15.11
N PRO A 373 7.05 -1.38 -14.80
CA PRO A 373 7.80 -1.51 -13.56
C PRO A 373 8.98 -0.53 -13.45
N GLU A 374 9.55 -0.05 -14.58
CA GLU A 374 10.60 0.96 -14.60
C GLU A 374 10.07 2.32 -14.14
N ILE A 375 8.88 2.70 -14.60
CA ILE A 375 8.17 3.90 -14.13
C ILE A 375 7.82 3.72 -12.66
N GLY A 376 7.26 2.57 -12.29
CA GLY A 376 6.99 2.24 -10.89
C GLY A 376 8.21 2.37 -9.99
N ALA A 377 9.40 1.95 -10.45
CA ALA A 377 10.64 2.06 -9.70
C ALA A 377 11.05 3.53 -9.45
N GLN A 378 10.90 4.40 -10.45
CA GLN A 378 11.22 5.82 -10.32
C GLN A 378 10.28 6.53 -9.33
N VAL A 379 8.97 6.28 -9.45
CA VAL A 379 7.99 6.85 -8.54
C VAL A 379 8.18 6.34 -7.11
N MET A 380 8.46 5.05 -6.94
CA MET A 380 8.70 4.48 -5.61
C MET A 380 9.97 5.02 -4.95
N ALA A 381 11.02 5.30 -5.72
CA ALA A 381 12.22 5.96 -5.20
C ALA A 381 11.88 7.35 -4.64
N ALA A 382 11.21 8.19 -5.42
CA ALA A 382 10.78 9.51 -4.98
C ALA A 382 9.84 9.44 -3.76
N TRP A 383 8.88 8.50 -3.77
CA TRP A 383 7.94 8.32 -2.66
C TRP A 383 8.64 7.94 -1.35
N VAL A 384 9.65 7.07 -1.42
CA VAL A 384 10.47 6.69 -0.24
C VAL A 384 11.30 7.88 0.23
N GLU A 385 11.97 8.61 -0.67
CA GLU A 385 12.76 9.78 -0.30
C GLU A 385 11.93 10.87 0.37
N ASP A 386 10.76 11.21 -0.20
CA ASP A 386 9.89 12.24 0.34
C ASP A 386 9.28 11.81 1.68
N SER A 387 8.86 10.54 1.81
CA SER A 387 8.39 10.00 3.09
C SER A 387 9.48 9.98 4.16
N CYS A 388 10.73 9.66 3.80
CA CYS A 388 11.86 9.74 4.71
C CYS A 388 12.06 11.18 5.23
N ARG A 389 12.04 12.17 4.33
CA ARG A 389 12.14 13.59 4.71
C ARG A 389 10.95 14.07 5.53
N ALA A 390 9.79 13.43 5.39
CA ALA A 390 8.57 13.72 6.15
C ALA A 390 8.54 13.07 7.54
N GLY A 391 9.49 12.17 7.87
CA GLY A 391 9.64 11.57 9.19
C GLY A 391 9.10 10.14 9.31
N PHE A 392 9.08 9.38 8.22
CA PHE A 392 8.87 7.92 8.30
C PHE A 392 10.18 7.20 8.57
N ASP A 393 10.11 6.09 9.35
CA ASP A 393 11.24 5.36 9.91
C ASP A 393 11.39 3.94 9.38
N GLY A 394 10.59 3.56 8.36
CA GLY A 394 10.65 2.24 7.73
C GLY A 394 9.71 2.10 6.55
N TRP A 395 10.00 1.17 5.63
CA TRP A 395 9.30 1.03 4.35
C TRP A 395 9.06 -0.42 3.97
N LEU A 396 7.80 -0.82 3.75
CA LEU A 396 7.41 -2.16 3.33
C LEU A 396 6.59 -2.11 2.04
N TYR A 397 7.23 -2.40 0.91
CA TYR A 397 6.63 -2.33 -0.41
C TYR A 397 5.45 -3.31 -0.59
N TRP A 398 4.37 -2.88 -1.18
CA TRP A 398 3.23 -3.69 -1.60
C TRP A 398 3.35 -4.00 -3.10
N ILE A 399 3.69 -5.23 -3.55
CA ILE A 399 3.94 -6.52 -2.86
C ILE A 399 5.12 -7.25 -3.49
N TYR A 400 5.56 -8.38 -2.88
CA TYR A 400 6.70 -9.17 -3.34
C TYR A 400 6.55 -9.71 -4.77
N GLY A 401 5.42 -10.35 -5.10
CA GLY A 401 5.15 -10.96 -6.39
C GLY A 401 3.87 -10.45 -7.03
N GLN A 402 3.45 -11.05 -8.13
CA GLN A 402 2.16 -10.78 -8.74
C GLN A 402 1.02 -11.39 -7.93
N VAL A 403 -0.09 -10.67 -7.79
CA VAL A 403 -1.32 -11.15 -7.13
C VAL A 403 -2.20 -11.90 -8.12
N ASP A 404 -2.53 -11.26 -9.25
CA ASP A 404 -3.28 -11.87 -10.35
C ASP A 404 -2.72 -11.37 -11.69
N VAL A 405 -2.45 -12.27 -12.61
CA VAL A 405 -1.76 -11.92 -13.86
C VAL A 405 -2.67 -11.07 -14.73
N GLY A 406 -2.44 -9.76 -14.72
CA GLY A 406 -3.05 -8.80 -15.63
C GLY A 406 -4.31 -8.11 -15.15
N ALA A 407 -4.63 -8.15 -13.85
CA ALA A 407 -5.63 -7.24 -13.31
C ALA A 407 -5.09 -5.79 -13.31
N PRO A 408 -5.83 -4.81 -13.84
CA PRO A 408 -5.31 -3.43 -13.94
C PRO A 408 -5.14 -2.75 -12.58
N ASP A 409 -5.81 -3.23 -11.56
CA ASP A 409 -5.74 -2.79 -10.17
C ASP A 409 -4.66 -3.50 -9.33
N ASP A 410 -3.88 -4.41 -9.95
CA ASP A 410 -2.72 -5.02 -9.30
C ASP A 410 -1.52 -4.08 -9.29
N PRO A 411 -0.69 -4.11 -8.24
CA PRO A 411 0.60 -3.43 -8.24
C PRO A 411 1.62 -4.16 -9.14
N TRP A 412 2.64 -3.45 -9.58
CA TRP A 412 3.86 -4.07 -10.08
C TRP A 412 4.54 -4.83 -8.94
N GLY A 413 4.79 -6.12 -9.14
CA GLY A 413 5.45 -6.94 -8.13
C GLY A 413 6.91 -6.53 -7.92
N PHE A 414 7.38 -6.63 -6.68
CA PHE A 414 8.74 -6.24 -6.29
C PHE A 414 9.84 -6.94 -7.10
N VAL A 415 9.58 -8.16 -7.55
CA VAL A 415 10.50 -9.00 -8.34
C VAL A 415 10.17 -9.06 -9.84
N GLU A 416 9.18 -8.29 -10.31
CA GLU A 416 8.86 -8.18 -11.73
C GLU A 416 9.87 -7.29 -12.49
N GLY A 417 9.88 -7.37 -13.81
CA GLY A 417 10.80 -6.58 -14.65
C GLY A 417 12.26 -6.78 -14.24
N ASP A 418 12.69 -8.05 -14.10
CA ASP A 418 14.01 -8.42 -13.57
C ASP A 418 14.30 -7.88 -12.16
N GLY A 419 13.25 -7.51 -11.41
CA GLY A 419 13.33 -6.99 -10.06
C GLY A 419 13.80 -5.54 -9.98
N ILE A 420 13.44 -4.71 -10.95
CA ILE A 420 13.90 -3.32 -11.01
C ILE A 420 13.48 -2.51 -9.78
N ILE A 421 12.24 -2.68 -9.28
CA ILE A 421 11.79 -2.01 -8.06
C ILE A 421 12.62 -2.49 -6.86
N MET A 422 12.83 -3.80 -6.72
CA MET A 422 13.66 -4.37 -5.66
C MET A 422 15.11 -3.85 -5.73
N GLN A 423 15.68 -3.70 -6.92
CA GLN A 423 17.04 -3.17 -7.08
C GLN A 423 17.14 -1.69 -6.75
N THR A 424 16.14 -0.90 -7.14
CA THR A 424 16.07 0.55 -6.89
C THR A 424 15.98 0.86 -5.40
N LEU A 425 15.10 0.15 -4.68
CA LEU A 425 14.89 0.36 -3.24
C LEU A 425 15.86 -0.46 -2.36
N SER A 426 16.84 -1.15 -2.94
CA SER A 426 17.75 -2.02 -2.19
C SER A 426 18.68 -1.23 -1.28
N PRO A 427 18.73 -1.55 0.03
CA PRO A 427 19.64 -0.89 0.98
C PRO A 427 21.13 -1.09 0.68
N ILE A 428 21.47 -2.09 -0.15
CA ILE A 428 22.85 -2.29 -0.62
C ILE A 428 23.22 -1.25 -1.68
N ASN A 429 22.28 -0.90 -2.56
CA ASN A 429 22.50 0.08 -3.61
C ASN A 429 22.33 1.51 -3.08
N SER A 430 21.39 1.70 -2.14
CA SER A 430 21.04 2.99 -1.55
C SER A 430 20.85 2.82 -0.05
N PRO A 431 21.92 2.95 0.76
CA PRO A 431 21.85 2.77 2.21
C PRO A 431 21.05 3.87 2.94
N ASP A 432 20.92 5.04 2.34
CA ASP A 432 20.16 6.16 2.88
C ASP A 432 18.80 6.25 2.17
N PRO A 433 17.68 5.98 2.85
CA PRO A 433 16.36 6.08 2.24
C PRO A 433 15.94 7.51 1.88
N CYS A 434 16.63 8.53 2.42
CA CYS A 434 16.40 9.92 2.06
C CYS A 434 17.21 10.39 0.83
N ASP A 435 18.08 9.53 0.27
CA ASP A 435 18.94 9.83 -0.89
C ASP A 435 19.17 8.53 -1.69
N LEU A 436 18.15 8.08 -2.41
CA LEU A 436 18.20 6.85 -3.18
C LEU A 436 18.98 7.05 -4.50
N ALA A 437 19.76 6.06 -4.87
CA ALA A 437 20.36 6.03 -6.21
C ALA A 437 19.25 5.95 -7.28
N PRO A 438 19.40 6.65 -8.42
CA PRO A 438 18.40 6.56 -9.48
C PRO A 438 18.25 5.11 -9.96
N PRO A 439 17.01 4.70 -10.36
CA PRO A 439 16.77 3.36 -10.84
C PRO A 439 17.70 3.01 -12.00
N PRO A 440 18.10 1.74 -12.16
CA PRO A 440 19.01 1.30 -13.23
C PRO A 440 18.27 1.19 -14.58
N VAL A 441 17.78 2.31 -15.09
CA VAL A 441 17.08 2.43 -16.37
C VAL A 441 18.02 3.05 -17.43
N GLU A 442 17.85 2.66 -18.70
CA GLU A 442 18.68 3.22 -19.79
C GLU A 442 18.44 4.72 -20.00
N GLN A 443 17.21 5.19 -19.75
CA GLN A 443 16.80 6.59 -19.92
C GLN A 443 15.90 7.00 -18.77
N VAL A 444 16.17 8.15 -18.19
CA VAL A 444 15.33 8.75 -17.13
C VAL A 444 14.30 9.69 -17.77
N ASN A 445 13.08 9.73 -17.26
CA ASN A 445 12.12 10.77 -17.61
C ASN A 445 12.49 12.06 -16.84
N LEU A 446 13.05 13.01 -17.56
CA LEU A 446 13.50 14.30 -17.05
C LEU A 446 12.35 15.25 -16.71
N ALA A 447 11.12 14.94 -17.14
CA ALA A 447 9.93 15.74 -16.86
C ALA A 447 9.26 15.38 -15.53
N TYR A 448 9.60 14.25 -14.92
CA TYR A 448 8.98 13.81 -13.68
C TYR A 448 9.22 14.83 -12.55
N GLY A 449 8.13 15.36 -11.98
CA GLY A 449 8.19 16.35 -10.91
C GLY A 449 8.79 17.70 -11.27
N ALA A 450 9.04 17.96 -12.57
CA ALA A 450 9.62 19.22 -13.03
C ALA A 450 8.64 20.39 -12.84
N GLU A 451 9.18 21.61 -12.71
CA GLU A 451 8.37 22.84 -12.73
C GLU A 451 7.67 22.99 -14.08
N VAL A 452 6.37 23.19 -14.07
CA VAL A 452 5.56 23.26 -15.29
C VAL A 452 4.67 24.50 -15.34
N SER A 453 4.31 24.89 -16.55
CA SER A 453 3.34 25.95 -16.80
C SER A 453 2.51 25.65 -18.05
N ALA A 454 1.32 26.23 -18.14
CA ALA A 454 0.43 25.99 -19.27
C ALA A 454 -0.31 27.26 -19.71
N SER A 455 -0.83 27.22 -20.95
CA SER A 455 -1.60 28.35 -21.52
C SER A 455 -2.89 28.64 -20.78
N LEU A 456 -3.60 27.59 -20.41
CA LEU A 456 -4.83 27.59 -19.62
C LEU A 456 -4.86 26.37 -18.71
N THR A 457 -5.59 26.47 -17.61
CA THR A 457 -5.83 25.35 -16.69
C THR A 457 -7.29 25.40 -16.25
N GLU A 458 -7.96 24.25 -16.23
CA GLU A 458 -9.30 24.13 -15.68
C GLU A 458 -9.22 24.37 -14.17
N GLN A 459 -9.99 25.34 -13.68
CA GLN A 459 -10.02 25.69 -12.26
C GLN A 459 -11.10 24.86 -11.56
N THR A 460 -10.70 24.04 -10.61
CA THR A 460 -11.60 23.30 -9.71
C THR A 460 -11.32 23.68 -8.26
N GLU A 461 -12.23 23.33 -7.36
CA GLU A 461 -12.04 23.58 -5.91
C GLU A 461 -10.92 22.69 -5.31
N LEU A 462 -10.52 21.63 -6.01
CA LEU A 462 -9.54 20.63 -5.55
C LEU A 462 -8.26 20.62 -6.38
N ASP A 463 -8.07 21.58 -7.30
CA ASP A 463 -6.92 21.65 -8.23
C ASP A 463 -6.64 20.30 -8.97
N GLU A 464 -7.71 19.60 -9.37
CA GLU A 464 -7.64 18.25 -9.95
C GLU A 464 -6.96 18.21 -11.33
N TYR A 465 -6.93 19.34 -12.08
CA TYR A 465 -6.50 19.38 -13.48
C TYR A 465 -5.35 20.36 -13.74
N ILE A 466 -4.49 20.53 -12.73
CA ILE A 466 -3.34 21.43 -12.79
C ILE A 466 -2.20 20.86 -13.67
N PRO A 467 -1.29 21.70 -14.18
CA PRO A 467 -0.20 21.27 -15.07
C PRO A 467 0.69 20.18 -14.49
N GLU A 468 0.94 20.20 -13.19
CA GLU A 468 1.78 19.24 -12.46
C GLU A 468 1.28 17.79 -12.59
N ARG A 469 -0.02 17.60 -12.88
CA ARG A 469 -0.64 16.30 -13.10
C ARG A 469 -0.27 15.64 -14.44
N ALA A 470 0.38 16.37 -15.34
CA ALA A 470 0.85 15.81 -16.60
C ALA A 470 2.35 15.43 -16.57
N VAL A 471 2.99 15.49 -15.41
CA VAL A 471 4.40 15.11 -15.19
C VAL A 471 4.60 14.31 -13.90
N ASP A 472 3.54 13.68 -13.38
CA ASP A 472 3.55 12.91 -12.13
C ASP A 472 3.64 11.39 -12.34
N PHE A 473 3.85 10.95 -13.57
CA PHE A 473 3.83 9.56 -14.04
C PHE A 473 2.48 8.85 -13.94
N SER A 474 1.46 9.49 -13.39
CA SER A 474 0.18 8.85 -13.12
C SER A 474 -0.79 8.98 -14.30
N LEU A 475 -1.20 7.85 -14.87
CA LEU A 475 -2.30 7.84 -15.85
C LEU A 475 -3.68 8.07 -15.20
N ALA A 476 -3.73 8.17 -13.87
CA ALA A 476 -4.95 8.44 -13.11
C ALA A 476 -5.18 9.93 -12.84
N SER A 477 -4.25 10.78 -13.24
CA SER A 477 -4.28 12.24 -13.14
C SER A 477 -4.00 12.88 -14.50
N TRP A 478 -4.38 14.13 -14.71
CA TRP A 478 -4.13 14.81 -15.97
C TRP A 478 -4.27 16.34 -15.86
N TRP A 479 -3.59 17.06 -16.73
CA TRP A 479 -3.85 18.47 -16.97
C TRP A 479 -4.94 18.65 -18.03
N THR A 480 -5.79 19.67 -17.86
CA THR A 480 -6.80 20.07 -18.85
C THR A 480 -6.75 21.58 -19.12
N ALA A 481 -6.59 21.95 -20.39
CA ALA A 481 -6.96 23.28 -20.87
C ALA A 481 -8.46 23.28 -21.22
N PRO A 482 -9.32 24.06 -20.55
CA PRO A 482 -10.76 24.09 -20.83
C PRO A 482 -11.08 24.83 -22.14
N ALA A 483 -10.30 24.58 -23.17
CA ALA A 483 -10.46 25.13 -24.52
C ALA A 483 -9.83 24.22 -25.57
N GLY A 484 -10.29 24.32 -26.82
CA GLY A 484 -9.66 23.65 -27.96
C GLY A 484 -8.30 24.27 -28.33
N ALA A 485 -7.56 23.54 -29.19
CA ALA A 485 -6.29 24.02 -29.71
C ALA A 485 -6.40 25.39 -30.42
N PRO A 486 -5.36 26.24 -30.41
CA PRO A 486 -4.03 25.97 -29.91
C PRO A 486 -3.90 26.18 -28.39
N GLN A 487 -3.19 25.26 -27.73
CA GLN A 487 -2.81 25.36 -26.33
C GLN A 487 -1.36 24.90 -26.16
N TRP A 488 -0.68 25.37 -25.12
CA TRP A 488 0.69 24.96 -24.85
C TRP A 488 0.86 24.52 -23.39
N PHE A 489 1.83 23.63 -23.21
CA PHE A 489 2.32 23.09 -21.96
C PHE A 489 3.85 23.16 -21.96
N GLU A 490 4.48 23.68 -20.92
CA GLU A 490 5.91 23.94 -20.86
C GLU A 490 6.51 23.35 -19.58
N ILE A 491 7.63 22.63 -19.75
CA ILE A 491 8.36 21.91 -18.72
C ILE A 491 9.70 22.58 -18.55
N GLN A 492 10.06 22.99 -17.35
CA GLN A 492 11.37 23.47 -16.98
C GLN A 492 12.18 22.33 -16.37
N LEU A 493 13.17 21.81 -17.08
CA LEU A 493 14.05 20.78 -16.58
C LEU A 493 15.00 21.35 -15.52
N ASP A 494 15.38 20.57 -14.53
CA ASP A 494 16.24 20.96 -13.41
C ASP A 494 17.60 21.49 -13.88
N GLN A 495 18.13 20.87 -14.94
CA GLN A 495 19.37 21.30 -15.56
C GLN A 495 19.34 21.07 -17.08
N PRO A 496 20.26 21.71 -17.84
CA PRO A 496 20.39 21.44 -19.28
C PRO A 496 20.62 19.94 -19.51
N SER A 497 19.93 19.39 -20.50
CA SER A 497 19.93 17.95 -20.74
C SER A 497 19.93 17.63 -22.24
N THR A 498 20.43 16.48 -22.56
CA THR A 498 20.35 15.90 -23.92
C THR A 498 19.04 15.14 -24.05
N ILE A 499 18.15 15.58 -24.95
CA ILE A 499 16.84 14.97 -25.17
C ILE A 499 16.91 13.94 -26.30
N GLU A 500 16.34 12.76 -26.08
CA GLU A 500 16.40 11.63 -27.01
C GLU A 500 15.02 11.13 -27.44
N ARG A 501 14.01 11.17 -26.55
CA ARG A 501 12.68 10.61 -26.78
C ARG A 501 11.63 11.42 -26.07
N LEU A 502 10.44 11.49 -26.66
CA LEU A 502 9.26 12.19 -26.16
C LEU A 502 8.07 11.22 -26.13
N VAL A 503 7.32 11.18 -25.03
CA VAL A 503 6.09 10.41 -24.94
C VAL A 503 4.96 11.32 -24.47
N LEU A 504 3.86 11.36 -25.22
CA LEU A 504 2.67 12.11 -24.90
C LEU A 504 1.49 11.15 -24.78
N ILE A 505 0.81 11.18 -23.64
CA ILE A 505 -0.31 10.28 -23.33
C ILE A 505 -1.57 11.10 -23.02
N ASP A 506 -2.66 10.77 -23.71
CA ASP A 506 -3.98 11.34 -23.48
C ASP A 506 -5.06 10.25 -23.62
N GLU A 507 -5.67 9.86 -22.50
CA GLU A 507 -6.73 8.85 -22.47
C GLU A 507 -8.12 9.43 -22.81
N PHE A 508 -8.23 10.75 -22.96
CA PHE A 508 -9.45 11.47 -23.34
C PHE A 508 -9.31 12.26 -24.65
N ALA A 509 -8.32 11.90 -25.46
CA ALA A 509 -7.92 12.61 -26.67
C ALA A 509 -9.05 12.88 -27.68
N GLY A 510 -10.10 12.09 -27.65
CA GLY A 510 -11.18 12.16 -28.63
C GLY A 510 -10.79 11.56 -29.98
N VAL A 511 -11.82 11.22 -30.77
CA VAL A 511 -11.63 10.67 -32.12
C VAL A 511 -11.35 11.79 -33.10
N GLY A 512 -10.20 11.71 -33.80
CA GLY A 512 -9.82 12.71 -34.78
C GLY A 512 -8.31 12.90 -34.91
N ARG A 513 -7.94 14.00 -35.58
CA ARG A 513 -6.55 14.36 -35.82
C ARG A 513 -6.00 15.20 -34.68
N HIS A 514 -4.82 14.79 -34.18
CA HIS A 514 -4.00 15.55 -33.24
C HIS A 514 -2.69 15.98 -33.88
N VAL A 515 -2.26 17.20 -33.60
CA VAL A 515 -0.95 17.71 -34.03
C VAL A 515 -0.36 18.56 -32.93
N SER A 516 0.84 18.19 -32.48
CA SER A 516 1.62 18.97 -31.52
C SER A 516 3.01 19.23 -32.04
N ASN A 517 3.48 20.47 -31.92
CA ASN A 517 4.88 20.80 -32.11
C ASN A 517 5.57 20.78 -30.74
N VAL A 518 6.70 20.11 -30.63
CA VAL A 518 7.52 20.11 -29.41
C VAL A 518 8.76 20.93 -29.67
N TYR A 519 8.98 21.93 -28.86
CA TYR A 519 10.10 22.85 -28.96
C TYR A 519 11.02 22.70 -27.75
N GLY A 520 12.31 22.94 -27.95
CA GLY A 520 13.31 23.03 -26.90
C GLY A 520 13.98 24.40 -26.89
N THR A 521 14.33 24.89 -25.69
CA THR A 521 15.23 26.03 -25.48
C THR A 521 16.25 25.68 -24.40
N GLY A 522 17.42 26.31 -24.47
CA GLY A 522 18.47 26.09 -23.46
C GLY A 522 19.83 26.57 -23.95
N PRO A 523 20.88 26.43 -23.11
CA PRO A 523 22.21 26.95 -23.44
C PRO A 523 22.90 26.24 -24.62
N GLY A 524 22.43 25.04 -25.02
CA GLY A 524 22.99 24.27 -26.13
C GLY A 524 22.41 24.62 -27.49
N VAL A 525 21.42 25.51 -27.58
CA VAL A 525 20.73 25.85 -28.83
C VAL A 525 20.52 27.36 -28.97
N ASP A 526 20.52 27.83 -30.22
CA ASP A 526 20.28 29.24 -30.55
C ASP A 526 18.74 29.51 -30.57
N GLY A 527 18.20 30.01 -29.47
CA GLY A 527 16.78 30.31 -29.33
C GLY A 527 15.91 29.06 -29.24
N GLN A 528 14.70 29.11 -29.77
CA GLN A 528 13.76 28.00 -29.77
C GLN A 528 14.01 27.09 -30.99
N VAL A 529 14.22 25.81 -30.77
CA VAL A 529 14.40 24.78 -31.82
C VAL A 529 13.20 23.84 -31.82
N LEU A 530 12.79 23.36 -32.98
CA LEU A 530 11.77 22.33 -33.11
C LEU A 530 12.42 20.95 -32.86
N LEU A 531 12.09 20.30 -31.74
CA LEU A 531 12.51 18.94 -31.42
C LEU A 531 11.74 17.92 -32.25
N ALA A 532 10.42 18.06 -32.30
CA ALA A 532 9.55 17.15 -33.04
C ALA A 532 8.24 17.84 -33.48
N ARG A 533 7.67 17.35 -34.57
CA ARG A 533 6.27 17.56 -34.93
C ARG A 533 5.56 16.21 -34.84
N LEU A 534 4.68 16.09 -33.90
CA LEU A 534 3.96 14.86 -33.57
C LEU A 534 2.55 14.92 -34.17
N GLU A 535 2.20 13.91 -34.93
CA GLU A 535 0.85 13.78 -35.53
C GLU A 535 0.28 12.41 -35.24
N ALA A 536 -0.97 12.38 -34.76
CA ALA A 536 -1.75 11.17 -34.58
C ALA A 536 -3.13 11.31 -35.22
N GLN A 537 -3.66 10.21 -35.69
CA GLN A 537 -5.05 10.08 -36.13
C GLN A 537 -5.72 9.04 -35.23
N ASN A 538 -6.48 9.52 -34.24
CA ASN A 538 -7.13 8.66 -33.28
C ASN A 538 -8.42 8.07 -33.84
N GLU A 539 -8.59 6.77 -33.65
CA GLU A 539 -9.83 6.03 -33.92
C GLU A 539 -10.61 5.74 -32.63
N GLN A 540 -9.97 5.89 -31.47
CA GLN A 540 -10.52 5.71 -30.11
C GLN A 540 -10.25 6.96 -29.27
N ASN A 541 -10.70 6.99 -28.00
CA ASN A 541 -10.45 8.13 -27.12
C ASN A 541 -9.03 8.18 -26.53
N GLU A 542 -8.30 7.08 -26.60
CA GLU A 542 -6.96 6.95 -26.04
C GLU A 542 -5.90 7.24 -27.09
N MET A 543 -4.84 7.97 -26.73
CA MET A 543 -3.73 8.31 -27.59
C MET A 543 -2.41 8.23 -26.83
N THR A 544 -1.49 7.44 -27.38
CA THR A 544 -0.07 7.49 -26.97
C THR A 544 0.78 7.80 -28.19
N ILE A 545 1.56 8.87 -28.12
CA ILE A 545 2.56 9.24 -29.11
C ILE A 545 3.93 9.01 -28.48
N ASP A 546 4.62 7.98 -28.92
CA ASP A 546 5.98 7.64 -28.53
C ASP A 546 6.93 7.97 -29.69
N HIS A 547 7.83 8.94 -29.48
CA HIS A 547 8.67 9.47 -30.55
C HIS A 547 10.14 9.58 -30.13
N THR A 548 10.97 8.74 -30.71
CA THR A 548 12.43 8.86 -30.59
C THR A 548 12.94 9.89 -31.60
N LEU A 549 13.73 10.86 -31.13
CA LEU A 549 14.35 11.86 -32.01
C LEU A 549 15.36 11.22 -32.98
N ALA A 550 15.44 11.73 -34.20
CA ALA A 550 16.37 11.21 -35.18
C ALA A 550 17.84 11.36 -34.75
N GLU A 551 18.14 12.42 -34.03
CA GLU A 551 19.42 12.69 -33.35
C GLU A 551 19.11 13.31 -31.98
N PRO A 552 19.85 12.93 -30.90
CA PRO A 552 19.74 13.59 -29.60
C PRO A 552 20.02 15.09 -29.71
N VAL A 553 19.28 15.90 -28.95
CA VAL A 553 19.46 17.36 -28.93
C VAL A 553 20.01 17.79 -27.57
N VAL A 554 21.25 18.29 -27.58
CA VAL A 554 22.03 18.63 -26.38
C VAL A 554 21.69 20.02 -25.87
N GLY A 555 21.75 20.20 -24.54
CA GLY A 555 21.67 21.50 -23.87
C GLY A 555 20.26 22.10 -23.83
N ILE A 556 19.23 21.26 -23.80
CA ILE A 556 17.84 21.69 -23.64
C ILE A 556 17.53 21.80 -22.14
N GLN A 557 16.97 22.94 -21.76
CA GLN A 557 16.54 23.20 -20.39
C GLN A 557 15.03 23.43 -20.26
N THR A 558 14.37 23.85 -21.34
CA THR A 558 12.93 23.99 -21.38
C THR A 558 12.36 23.21 -22.55
N VAL A 559 11.32 22.42 -22.30
CA VAL A 559 10.59 21.67 -23.32
C VAL A 559 9.15 22.21 -23.38
N ARG A 560 8.68 22.63 -24.56
CA ARG A 560 7.34 23.18 -24.76
C ARG A 560 6.58 22.36 -25.78
N VAL A 561 5.47 21.79 -25.37
CA VAL A 561 4.48 21.10 -26.22
C VAL A 561 3.40 22.11 -26.63
N GLU A 562 3.31 22.41 -27.91
CA GLU A 562 2.25 23.27 -28.45
C GLU A 562 1.29 22.43 -29.29
N THR A 563 0.13 22.11 -28.73
CA THR A 563 -0.94 21.40 -29.42
C THR A 563 -1.69 22.35 -30.33
N ILE A 564 -1.52 22.20 -31.64
CA ILE A 564 -2.08 23.09 -32.67
C ILE A 564 -3.35 22.54 -33.33
N VAL A 565 -3.61 21.25 -33.22
CA VAL A 565 -4.86 20.58 -33.66
C VAL A 565 -5.26 19.55 -32.60
N ALA A 566 -6.48 19.62 -32.14
CA ALA A 566 -7.12 18.61 -31.30
C ALA A 566 -8.63 18.57 -31.61
N PRO A 567 -9.30 17.42 -31.55
CA PRO A 567 -10.74 17.30 -31.80
C PRO A 567 -11.62 17.89 -30.69
N GLY A 568 -11.08 18.07 -29.49
CA GLY A 568 -11.75 18.58 -28.31
C GLY A 568 -10.92 19.61 -27.53
N TRP A 569 -11.05 19.58 -26.21
CA TRP A 569 -10.13 20.26 -25.31
C TRP A 569 -8.74 19.64 -25.40
N VAL A 570 -7.73 20.38 -25.00
CA VAL A 570 -6.37 19.83 -24.90
C VAL A 570 -6.18 19.27 -23.50
N ILE A 571 -5.87 17.99 -23.43
CA ILE A 571 -5.68 17.22 -22.21
C ILE A 571 -4.36 16.46 -22.36
N TRP A 572 -3.58 16.38 -21.28
CA TRP A 572 -2.43 15.48 -21.18
C TRP A 572 -2.48 14.74 -19.86
N HIS A 573 -2.54 13.40 -19.91
CA HIS A 573 -2.32 12.54 -18.76
C HIS A 573 -0.84 12.53 -18.41
N GLU A 574 0.02 12.39 -19.43
CA GLU A 574 1.45 12.41 -19.24
C GLU A 574 2.18 13.08 -20.42
N VAL A 575 3.17 13.88 -20.09
CA VAL A 575 4.17 14.44 -20.99
C VAL A 575 5.54 14.04 -20.48
N GLN A 576 6.13 13.02 -21.11
CA GLN A 576 7.42 12.46 -20.68
C GLN A 576 8.53 12.91 -21.63
N VAL A 577 9.67 13.25 -21.05
CA VAL A 577 10.86 13.72 -21.76
C VAL A 577 12.04 12.85 -21.34
N TYR A 578 12.49 11.97 -22.21
CA TYR A 578 13.58 11.04 -21.93
C TYR A 578 14.90 11.52 -22.48
N GLY A 579 15.95 11.35 -21.69
CA GLY A 579 17.30 11.74 -22.05
C GLY A 579 18.27 11.61 -20.88
N THR A 580 19.37 12.35 -20.97
CA THR A 580 20.41 12.39 -19.95
C THR A 580 20.72 13.82 -19.56
N PRO A 581 20.89 14.13 -18.28
CA PRO A 581 21.42 15.41 -17.83
C PRO A 581 22.81 15.66 -18.44
N ASP A 582 23.06 16.88 -18.89
CA ASP A 582 24.38 17.27 -19.39
C ASP A 582 25.34 17.49 -18.19
N GLU A 583 26.63 17.09 -18.35
CA GLU A 583 27.68 17.27 -17.31
C GLU A 583 28.03 18.74 -17.04
#